data_1b58a0eb84431a1c655c83a51d4708af
#
_entry.id   1b58a0eb84431a1c655c83a51d4708af
#
_cell.length_a   1.000
_cell.length_b   1.000
_cell.length_c   1.000
_cell.angle_alpha   90.00
_cell.angle_beta   90.00
_cell.angle_gamma   90.00
#
_symmetry.space_group_name_H-M   'P 1'
#
loop_
_entity.id
_entity.type
_entity.pdbx_description
1 polymer ?
#
loop_
_entity_poly.entity_id
_entity_poly.type
_entity_poly.pdbx_seq_one_letter_code
_entity_poly.pdbx_strand_id
1 'polypeptide(L)' 'MVQVGGYITRSEAELAQAVLAAAGIQSVITADDAGGAYPFDLTGGARLLVDDADAEDAAALLSEHREAR' A
#
# COMPACT_ATOMS: atom_id res chain seq x y z
N MET A 1 2.85 -2.69 -12.70
CA MET A 1 2.59 -2.79 -11.26
C MET A 1 1.13 -2.55 -10.99
N VAL A 2 0.61 -3.23 -9.99
CA VAL A 2 -0.80 -3.08 -9.66
C VAL A 2 -0.93 -2.65 -8.22
N GLN A 3 -1.97 -1.93 -7.93
CA GLN A 3 -2.20 -1.46 -6.58
C GLN A 3 -2.86 -2.56 -5.76
N VAL A 4 -2.29 -2.87 -4.61
CA VAL A 4 -2.86 -3.89 -3.75
C VAL A 4 -3.36 -3.31 -2.45
N GLY A 5 -3.18 -2.03 -2.21
CA GLY A 5 -3.68 -1.44 -0.99
C GLY A 5 -3.72 0.07 -1.07
N GLY A 6 -4.64 0.66 -0.36
CA GLY A 6 -4.73 2.10 -0.24
C GLY A 6 -4.81 2.44 1.21
N TYR A 7 -4.07 3.46 1.63
CA TYR A 7 -3.98 3.80 3.03
C TYR A 7 -4.14 5.30 3.21
N ILE A 8 -4.63 5.69 4.35
CA ILE A 8 -4.88 7.09 4.60
C ILE A 8 -3.58 7.81 4.85
N THR A 9 -2.62 7.17 5.47
CA THR A 9 -1.36 7.81 5.77
C THR A 9 -0.23 7.01 5.18
N ARG A 10 0.90 7.67 4.99
CA ARG A 10 2.06 7.00 4.48
C ARG A 10 2.58 6.00 5.49
N SER A 11 2.46 6.30 6.76
CA SER A 11 2.92 5.37 7.79
C SER A 11 2.20 4.05 7.70
N GLU A 12 0.90 4.09 7.44
CA GLU A 12 0.17 2.84 7.31
C GLU A 12 0.62 2.08 6.08
N ALA A 13 0.90 2.78 5.00
CA ALA A 13 1.38 2.11 3.81
C ALA A 13 2.74 1.47 4.06
N GLU A 14 3.57 2.14 4.85
CA GLU A 14 4.88 1.59 5.15
C GLU A 14 4.78 0.34 6.01
N LEU A 15 3.81 0.29 6.90
CA LEU A 15 3.62 -0.93 7.66
C LEU A 15 3.22 -2.08 6.74
N ALA A 16 2.34 -1.81 5.80
CA ALA A 16 1.94 -2.86 4.87
C ALA A 16 3.13 -3.26 4.01
N GLN A 17 3.95 -2.29 3.62
CA GLN A 17 5.12 -2.60 2.85
C GLN A 17 6.06 -3.52 3.62
N ALA A 18 6.19 -3.29 4.91
CA ALA A 18 7.05 -4.13 5.73
C ALA A 18 6.52 -5.56 5.80
N VAL A 19 5.21 -5.71 5.84
CA VAL A 19 4.62 -7.04 5.84
C VAL A 19 4.99 -7.77 4.56
N LEU A 20 4.89 -7.08 3.42
CA LEU A 20 5.21 -7.70 2.16
C LEU A 20 6.70 -7.99 2.05
N ALA A 21 7.53 -7.08 2.53
CA ALA A 21 8.96 -7.27 2.47
C ALA A 21 9.38 -8.49 3.29
N ALA A 22 8.73 -8.71 4.41
CA ALA A 22 9.03 -9.86 5.23
C ALA A 22 8.72 -11.16 4.49
N ALA A 23 7.81 -11.09 3.54
CA ALA A 23 7.47 -12.26 2.75
C ALA A 23 8.26 -12.31 1.45
N GLY A 24 9.19 -11.40 1.25
CA GLY A 24 9.98 -11.41 0.04
C GLY A 24 9.33 -10.71 -1.13
N ILE A 25 8.30 -9.93 -0.89
CA ILE A 25 7.61 -9.25 -1.97
C ILE A 25 8.02 -7.79 -1.96
N GLN A 26 8.49 -7.31 -3.11
CA GLN A 26 8.86 -5.93 -3.23
C GLN A 26 7.66 -5.09 -3.54
N SER A 27 7.57 -3.93 -2.96
CA SER A 27 6.44 -3.05 -3.19
C SER A 27 6.92 -1.61 -3.27
N VAL A 28 6.08 -0.76 -3.82
CA VAL A 28 6.39 0.65 -3.98
C VAL A 28 5.23 1.45 -3.42
N ILE A 29 5.54 2.51 -2.69
CA ILE A 29 4.51 3.37 -2.15
C ILE A 29 4.50 4.63 -2.98
N THR A 30 3.33 5.01 -3.48
CA THR A 30 3.20 6.25 -4.21
C THR A 30 2.26 7.12 -3.42
N ALA A 31 2.70 8.31 -3.11
CA ALA A 31 1.86 9.23 -2.40
C ALA A 31 1.20 10.10 -3.43
N ASP A 32 -0.09 10.25 -3.31
CA ASP A 32 -0.80 10.99 -4.30
C ASP A 32 -0.90 12.40 -3.84
N ASP A 33 0.12 13.20 -3.93
CA ASP A 33 0.03 14.50 -3.53
C ASP A 33 -0.74 15.29 -4.45
N ALA A 34 -1.02 14.81 -5.52
CA ALA A 34 -1.86 15.46 -6.51
C ALA A 34 -1.49 16.85 -6.64
N GLY A 35 -0.32 17.12 -6.51
CA GLY A 35 0.09 18.43 -6.73
C GLY A 35 -0.50 19.38 -5.75
N GLY A 36 -0.95 18.92 -4.71
CA GLY A 36 -1.48 19.81 -3.78
C GLY A 36 -2.74 20.46 -4.23
N ALA A 37 -3.33 19.91 -5.20
CA ALA A 37 -4.57 20.48 -5.68
C ALA A 37 -5.60 20.42 -4.59
N TYR A 38 -5.49 19.50 -3.70
CA TYR A 38 -6.47 19.40 -2.67
C TYR A 38 -5.84 19.68 -1.35
N PRO A 39 -6.18 20.74 -0.75
CA PRO A 39 -5.59 21.09 0.50
C PRO A 39 -5.90 20.06 1.59
N PHE A 40 -6.99 19.44 1.54
CA PHE A 40 -7.24 18.47 2.53
C PHE A 40 -6.83 17.22 2.02
N ASP A 41 -5.88 16.73 2.47
CA ASP A 41 -5.50 15.52 1.99
C ASP A 41 -6.22 14.45 2.51
N LEU A 42 -7.38 14.58 2.69
CA LEU A 42 -8.13 13.48 2.98
C LEU A 42 -7.94 12.46 2.04
N THR A 43 -7.77 12.82 0.85
CA THR A 43 -7.70 11.83 -0.15
C THR A 43 -6.34 11.59 -0.46
N GLY A 44 -5.44 12.24 0.15
CA GLY A 44 -4.15 12.10 -0.27
C GLY A 44 -3.50 10.90 0.19
N GLY A 45 -4.04 9.94 0.42
CA GLY A 45 -3.45 8.77 0.95
C GLY A 45 -2.30 8.24 0.17
N ALA A 46 -1.78 7.12 0.59
CA ALA A 46 -0.69 6.45 -0.06
C ALA A 46 -1.19 5.18 -0.69
N ARG A 47 -0.61 4.83 -1.82
CA ARG A 47 -1.00 3.61 -2.52
C ARG A 47 0.17 2.66 -2.51
N LEU A 48 -0.13 1.39 -2.34
CA LEU A 48 0.90 0.37 -2.31
C LEU A 48 0.77 -0.48 -3.56
N LEU A 49 1.84 -0.54 -4.32
CA LEU A 49 1.83 -1.28 -5.57
C LEU A 49 2.86 -2.38 -5.57
N VAL A 50 2.56 -3.47 -6.26
CA VAL A 50 3.49 -4.58 -6.38
C VAL A 50 3.52 -5.02 -7.83
N ASP A 51 4.49 -5.86 -8.17
CA ASP A 51 4.55 -6.42 -9.50
C ASP A 51 3.34 -7.28 -9.74
N ASP A 52 2.91 -7.36 -10.98
CA ASP A 52 1.73 -8.16 -11.31
C ASP A 52 1.90 -9.59 -10.84
N ALA A 53 3.08 -10.11 -10.92
CA ALA A 53 3.31 -11.49 -10.54
C ALA A 53 3.07 -11.72 -9.06
N ASP A 54 3.20 -10.68 -8.25
CA ASP A 54 3.03 -10.83 -6.81
C ASP A 54 1.70 -10.33 -6.32
N ALA A 55 0.85 -9.88 -7.21
CA ALA A 55 -0.37 -9.20 -6.79
C ALA A 55 -1.26 -10.06 -5.94
N GLU A 56 -1.45 -11.30 -6.34
CA GLU A 56 -2.33 -12.18 -5.59
C GLU A 56 -1.77 -12.49 -4.22
N ASP A 57 -0.49 -12.81 -4.15
CA ASP A 57 0.12 -13.11 -2.87
C ASP A 57 0.11 -11.90 -1.98
N ALA A 58 0.39 -10.74 -2.54
CA ALA A 58 0.42 -9.54 -1.74
C ALA A 58 -0.96 -9.22 -1.19
N ALA A 59 -1.98 -9.35 -2.01
CA ALA A 59 -3.32 -9.08 -1.56
C ALA A 59 -3.74 -10.04 -0.46
N ALA A 60 -3.38 -11.30 -0.60
CA ALA A 60 -3.73 -12.29 0.41
C ALA A 60 -3.03 -12.00 1.73
N LEU A 61 -1.75 -11.61 1.65
CA LEU A 61 -1.01 -11.32 2.86
C LEU A 61 -1.59 -10.11 3.57
N LEU A 62 -1.92 -9.09 2.84
CA LEU A 62 -2.46 -7.89 3.45
C LEU A 62 -3.84 -8.15 4.04
N SER A 63 -4.61 -9.00 3.39
CA SER A 63 -5.92 -9.32 3.90
C SER A 63 -5.80 -10.11 5.21
N GLU A 64 -4.90 -11.07 5.25
CA GLU A 64 -4.71 -11.83 6.45
C GLU A 64 -4.21 -10.97 7.58
N HIS A 65 -3.28 -10.09 7.29
CA HIS A 65 -2.73 -9.24 8.31
C HIS A 65 -3.81 -8.33 8.88
N ARG A 66 -4.70 -7.87 8.01
CA ARG A 66 -5.76 -7.01 8.43
C ARG A 66 -6.75 -7.73 9.32
N GLU A 67 -7.04 -8.96 8.99
CA GLU A 67 -8.00 -9.70 9.75
C GLU A 67 -7.45 -10.19 11.06
N ALA A 68 -6.18 -10.29 11.18
CA ALA A 68 -5.58 -10.79 12.36
C ALA A 68 -5.70 -9.83 13.52
N ARG A 69 -6.20 -8.65 13.31
CA ARG A 69 -6.32 -7.74 14.37
C ARG A 69 -7.45 -8.08 15.28
#